data_32abd4110ba203ebd4c9302ef462581e
#
_entry.id   32abd4110ba203ebd4c9302ef462581e
#
_cell.length_a   1.000
_cell.length_b   1.000
_cell.length_c   1.000
_cell.angle_alpha   90.00
_cell.angle_beta   90.00
_cell.angle_gamma   90.00
#
_symmetry.space_group_name_H-M   'P 1'
#
loop_
_entity.id
_entity.type
_entity.pdbx_description
1 polymer ?
#
loop_
_entity_poly.entity_id
_entity_poly.type
_entity_poly.pdbx_seq_one_letter_code
_entity_poly.pdbx_strand_id
1 'polypeptide(L)'
;MENKHSQNHHSQNHHLNNYKVNHYHGLPIFSKDFVHLFFLKSTTILIMFQSFIDLIFPRICAGCQQPLQLNETQICVNCRFELPFTNSHIHEDDKLNKRFMGKVKLERSLAFLKFVKGGKVQRIMHELKYKGNVEVGEVLGKMYGSELKEKGFSDKFDLILPVPIHPNRLIIRGYNQSDSLAKGLSEILGIEWRNDILKRGIETKTQISKTRLERYENMKDVFFVDKPKGLSEKRIVIVDDTLTTGATLESCVLALNDVGVESVSIIAFAATY
;
A
#
# COMPACT_ATOMS: atom_id res chain seq x y z
N MET A 1 -58.07 -6.78 -41.23
CA MET A 1 -58.88 -7.83 -40.62
C MET A 1 -58.53 -7.80 -39.16
N GLU A 2 -59.19 -7.03 -38.32
CA GLU A 2 -60.43 -7.40 -37.58
C GLU A 2 -60.20 -8.62 -36.72
N ASN A 3 -60.40 -8.63 -35.39
CA ASN A 3 -61.43 -8.08 -34.51
C ASN A 3 -60.92 -8.28 -33.07
N LYS A 4 -60.99 -7.36 -32.16
CA LYS A 4 -62.13 -6.95 -31.29
C LYS A 4 -62.60 -8.01 -30.27
N HIS A 5 -62.69 -7.53 -29.08
CA HIS A 5 -63.69 -7.78 -27.99
C HIS A 5 -63.13 -8.60 -26.79
N SER A 6 -63.46 -8.38 -25.57
CA SER A 6 -64.32 -7.39 -24.88
C SER A 6 -64.29 -7.76 -23.41
N GLN A 7 -64.22 -6.79 -22.56
CA GLN A 7 -64.85 -6.62 -21.23
C GLN A 7 -65.47 -7.85 -20.52
N ASN A 8 -65.19 -8.05 -19.21
CA ASN A 8 -66.26 -7.79 -18.23
C ASN A 8 -65.74 -7.81 -16.78
N HIS A 9 -66.19 -6.81 -16.09
CA HIS A 9 -66.46 -6.64 -14.66
C HIS A 9 -66.75 -7.92 -13.86
N HIS A 10 -66.21 -8.02 -12.62
CA HIS A 10 -67.12 -8.14 -11.46
C HIS A 10 -66.41 -7.68 -10.18
N SER A 11 -67.06 -6.73 -9.59
CA SER A 11 -66.94 -6.20 -8.25
C SER A 11 -67.37 -7.25 -7.22
N GLN A 12 -66.64 -7.41 -6.12
CA GLN A 12 -67.30 -7.69 -4.84
C GLN A 12 -66.39 -7.27 -3.67
N ASN A 13 -67.08 -6.56 -2.82
CA ASN A 13 -66.71 -5.95 -1.56
C ASN A 13 -66.41 -6.88 -0.40
N HIS A 14 -65.80 -6.25 0.63
CA HIS A 14 -65.85 -6.50 2.05
C HIS A 14 -64.97 -7.60 2.64
N HIS A 15 -63.94 -7.18 3.36
CA HIS A 15 -63.95 -7.36 4.81
C HIS A 15 -62.88 -6.46 5.48
N LEU A 16 -63.38 -5.43 6.14
CA LEU A 16 -62.65 -4.66 7.15
C LEU A 16 -62.33 -5.57 8.33
N ASN A 17 -61.07 -5.83 8.56
CA ASN A 17 -60.64 -6.38 9.83
C ASN A 17 -59.86 -5.30 10.59
N ASN A 18 -60.51 -4.80 11.59
CA ASN A 18 -60.01 -3.95 12.66
C ASN A 18 -58.82 -4.61 13.36
N TYR A 19 -57.62 -4.17 13.07
CA TYR A 19 -56.50 -4.41 13.98
C TYR A 19 -56.42 -3.26 14.98
N LYS A 20 -56.80 -3.59 16.23
CA LYS A 20 -56.59 -2.77 17.42
C LYS A 20 -55.12 -2.38 17.50
N VAL A 21 -54.84 -1.09 17.35
CA VAL A 21 -53.54 -0.51 17.71
C VAL A 21 -53.42 -0.58 19.24
N ASN A 22 -52.62 -1.49 19.72
CA ASN A 22 -52.21 -1.49 21.12
C ASN A 22 -51.28 -0.30 21.34
N HIS A 23 -51.74 0.67 22.10
CA HIS A 23 -50.95 1.71 22.71
C HIS A 23 -49.88 1.10 23.61
N TYR A 24 -48.65 1.05 23.13
CA TYR A 24 -47.49 0.90 24.02
C TYR A 24 -47.24 2.25 24.68
N HIS A 25 -47.72 2.39 25.88
CA HIS A 25 -47.36 3.47 26.79
C HIS A 25 -45.88 3.30 27.22
N GLY A 26 -45.07 4.34 27.03
CA GLY A 26 -43.99 4.65 27.95
C GLY A 26 -42.62 4.08 27.63
N LEU A 27 -42.01 4.52 26.53
CA LEU A 27 -40.54 4.69 26.56
C LEU A 27 -40.28 6.20 26.77
N PRO A 28 -39.41 6.60 27.72
CA PRO A 28 -39.09 7.99 27.90
C PRO A 28 -38.42 8.51 26.62
N ILE A 29 -39.04 9.52 25.99
CA ILE A 29 -38.40 10.29 24.90
C ILE A 29 -37.25 11.06 25.54
N PHE A 30 -36.04 10.48 25.52
CA PHE A 30 -34.86 11.21 25.89
C PHE A 30 -34.75 12.42 24.96
N SER A 31 -34.69 13.61 25.54
CA SER A 31 -34.49 14.83 24.75
C SER A 31 -33.22 14.72 23.92
N LYS A 32 -33.22 15.32 22.73
CA LYS A 32 -32.00 15.35 21.87
C LYS A 32 -30.79 15.87 22.64
N ASP A 33 -30.99 16.76 23.58
CA ASP A 33 -29.98 17.34 24.46
C ASP A 33 -29.38 16.31 25.43
N PHE A 34 -30.19 15.37 25.96
CA PHE A 34 -29.72 14.30 26.85
C PHE A 34 -28.85 13.28 26.11
N VAL A 35 -29.25 12.91 24.89
CA VAL A 35 -28.48 12.01 24.02
C VAL A 35 -27.15 12.68 23.63
N HIS A 36 -27.19 13.97 23.26
CA HIS A 36 -26.01 14.76 22.91
C HIS A 36 -25.05 14.92 24.10
N LEU A 37 -25.57 15.16 25.29
CA LEU A 37 -24.78 15.27 26.52
C LEU A 37 -24.18 13.92 26.95
N PHE A 38 -24.88 12.81 26.73
CA PHE A 38 -24.38 11.47 27.02
C PHE A 38 -23.25 11.07 26.06
N PHE A 39 -23.39 11.38 24.76
CA PHE A 39 -22.33 11.19 23.75
C PHE A 39 -21.10 12.06 24.04
N LEU A 40 -21.27 13.33 24.42
CA LEU A 40 -20.17 14.22 24.79
C LEU A 40 -19.42 13.74 26.05
N LYS A 41 -20.12 13.26 27.08
CA LYS A 41 -19.48 12.70 28.27
C LYS A 41 -18.75 11.39 27.96
N SER A 42 -19.34 10.54 27.13
CA SER A 42 -18.72 9.27 26.72
C SER A 42 -17.45 9.48 25.91
N THR A 43 -17.45 10.44 24.97
CA THR A 43 -16.24 10.81 24.19
C THR A 43 -15.15 11.42 25.05
N THR A 44 -15.52 12.27 26.04
CA THR A 44 -14.54 12.88 26.95
C THR A 44 -13.87 11.82 27.84
N ILE A 45 -14.64 10.87 28.38
CA ILE A 45 -14.10 9.77 29.19
C ILE A 45 -13.17 8.89 28.34
N LEU A 46 -13.55 8.60 27.09
CA LEU A 46 -12.74 7.80 26.16
C LEU A 46 -11.40 8.50 25.83
N ILE A 47 -11.43 9.82 25.61
CA ILE A 47 -10.22 10.64 25.37
C ILE A 47 -9.32 10.66 26.61
N MET A 48 -9.89 10.82 27.80
CA MET A 48 -9.12 10.79 29.06
C MET A 48 -8.48 9.42 29.30
N PHE A 49 -9.22 8.35 29.01
CA PHE A 49 -8.70 6.98 29.14
C PHE A 49 -7.62 6.68 28.11
N GLN A 50 -7.78 7.15 26.87
CA GLN A 50 -6.75 7.06 25.84
C GLN A 50 -5.48 7.85 26.23
N SER A 51 -5.64 9.06 26.76
CA SER A 51 -4.51 9.87 27.24
C SER A 51 -3.75 9.20 28.39
N PHE A 52 -4.45 8.48 29.25
CA PHE A 52 -3.83 7.71 30.35
C PHE A 52 -3.07 6.48 29.80
N ILE A 53 -3.62 5.78 28.81
CA ILE A 53 -2.94 4.69 28.13
C ILE A 53 -1.69 5.23 27.41
N ASP A 54 -1.80 6.32 26.67
CA ASP A 54 -0.68 6.95 25.95
C ASP A 54 0.43 7.44 26.90
N LEU A 55 0.11 7.74 28.17
CA LEU A 55 1.12 8.08 29.18
C LEU A 55 1.94 6.85 29.59
N ILE A 56 1.33 5.68 29.70
CA ILE A 56 2.01 4.44 30.11
C ILE A 56 2.63 3.72 28.92
N PHE A 57 1.96 3.75 27.75
CA PHE A 57 2.37 3.12 26.50
C PHE A 57 2.34 4.15 25.35
N PRO A 58 3.28 5.10 25.34
CA PRO A 58 3.30 6.14 24.32
C PRO A 58 3.55 5.53 22.93
N ARG A 59 2.84 6.05 21.94
CA ARG A 59 3.14 5.76 20.54
C ARG A 59 4.50 6.39 20.20
N ILE A 60 5.40 5.59 19.66
CA ILE A 60 6.80 5.98 19.45
C ILE A 60 7.05 6.25 17.97
N CYS A 61 7.73 7.35 17.66
CA CYS A 61 8.16 7.69 16.31
C CYS A 61 9.16 6.66 15.77
N ALA A 62 8.89 6.08 14.60
CA ALA A 62 9.75 5.10 13.94
C ALA A 62 11.15 5.65 13.58
N GLY A 63 11.29 6.98 13.45
CA GLY A 63 12.55 7.63 13.09
C GLY A 63 13.44 7.99 14.29
N CYS A 64 12.93 8.74 15.26
CA CYS A 64 13.72 9.24 16.41
C CYS A 64 13.49 8.48 17.72
N GLN A 65 12.50 7.58 17.77
CA GLN A 65 12.13 6.80 18.95
C GLN A 65 11.61 7.68 20.12
N GLN A 66 11.19 8.91 19.86
CA GLN A 66 10.52 9.78 20.82
C GLN A 66 9.00 9.59 20.76
N PRO A 67 8.27 9.88 21.85
CA PRO A 67 6.81 9.86 21.85
C PRO A 67 6.22 10.73 20.75
N LEU A 68 5.18 10.23 20.09
CA LEU A 68 4.42 10.96 19.08
C LEU A 68 3.40 11.89 19.75
N GLN A 69 3.18 13.05 19.16
CA GLN A 69 2.10 13.97 19.55
C GLN A 69 0.73 13.42 19.08
N LEU A 70 -0.36 13.97 19.63
CA LEU A 70 -1.73 13.49 19.38
C LEU A 70 -2.09 13.38 17.88
N ASN A 71 -1.61 14.31 17.06
CA ASN A 71 -1.91 14.37 15.62
C ASN A 71 -0.83 13.73 14.75
N GLU A 72 0.18 13.13 15.34
CA GLU A 72 1.24 12.45 14.59
C GLU A 72 0.94 10.97 14.45
N THR A 73 1.31 10.44 13.28
CA THR A 73 1.20 9.01 12.97
C THR A 73 2.59 8.48 12.65
N GLN A 74 2.98 7.33 13.18
CA GLN A 74 4.19 6.56 12.88
C GLN A 74 5.52 7.35 12.80
N ILE A 75 5.55 8.54 12.19
CA ILE A 75 6.72 9.39 11.99
C ILE A 75 6.36 10.81 12.41
N CYS A 76 7.08 11.37 13.41
CA CYS A 76 6.83 12.73 13.91
C CYS A 76 7.17 13.80 12.86
N VAL A 77 6.60 15.00 13.03
CA VAL A 77 6.81 16.13 12.11
C VAL A 77 8.29 16.46 11.94
N ASN A 78 9.07 16.53 13.03
CA ASN A 78 10.50 16.81 12.97
C ASN A 78 11.25 15.77 12.11
N CYS A 79 10.94 14.47 12.31
CA CYS A 79 11.56 13.44 11.48
C CYS A 79 11.17 13.56 10.02
N ARG A 80 9.91 13.90 9.70
CA ARG A 80 9.49 14.10 8.31
C ARG A 80 10.29 15.19 7.62
N PHE A 81 10.58 16.31 8.28
CA PHE A 81 11.41 17.38 7.73
C PHE A 81 12.89 17.02 7.58
N GLU A 82 13.41 16.19 8.48
CA GLU A 82 14.83 15.84 8.51
C GLU A 82 15.17 14.55 7.74
N LEU A 83 14.19 13.91 7.08
CA LEU A 83 14.47 12.75 6.25
C LEU A 83 15.35 13.15 5.06
N PRO A 84 16.37 12.33 4.74
CA PRO A 84 17.28 12.59 3.63
C PRO A 84 16.63 12.23 2.29
N PHE A 85 15.76 13.10 1.77
CA PHE A 85 15.10 12.90 0.48
C PHE A 85 16.12 12.84 -0.66
N THR A 86 15.84 11.99 -1.66
CA THR A 86 16.68 11.91 -2.86
C THR A 86 16.31 12.97 -3.90
N ASN A 87 15.03 13.32 -3.97
CA ASN A 87 14.42 14.16 -5.00
C ASN A 87 14.60 13.60 -6.43
N SER A 88 14.78 12.28 -6.56
CA SER A 88 14.99 11.61 -7.86
C SER A 88 13.79 11.72 -8.81
N HIS A 89 12.64 12.06 -8.32
CA HIS A 89 11.43 12.35 -9.10
C HIS A 89 11.43 13.77 -9.71
N ILE A 90 12.30 14.67 -9.23
CA ILE A 90 12.49 16.04 -9.76
C ILE A 90 13.71 16.08 -10.70
N HIS A 91 14.80 15.46 -10.29
CA HIS A 91 16.05 15.42 -11.01
C HIS A 91 16.43 13.98 -11.30
N GLU A 92 16.74 13.67 -12.55
CA GLU A 92 17.23 12.33 -12.89
C GLU A 92 18.49 12.00 -12.07
N ASP A 93 18.45 10.83 -11.43
CA ASP A 93 19.54 10.37 -10.60
C ASP A 93 20.40 9.36 -11.36
N ASP A 94 21.49 9.86 -11.93
CA ASP A 94 22.45 9.06 -12.70
C ASP A 94 22.96 7.84 -11.93
N LYS A 95 23.09 7.93 -10.60
CA LYS A 95 23.58 6.81 -9.77
C LYS A 95 22.56 5.70 -9.66
N LEU A 96 21.27 6.04 -9.63
CA LEU A 96 20.19 5.05 -9.66
C LEU A 96 20.10 4.40 -11.04
N ASN A 97 20.09 5.22 -12.10
CA ASN A 97 19.96 4.76 -13.48
C ASN A 97 21.14 3.86 -13.90
N LYS A 98 22.37 4.19 -13.53
CA LYS A 98 23.58 3.41 -13.81
C LYS A 98 23.54 1.98 -13.27
N ARG A 99 22.77 1.70 -12.21
CA ARG A 99 22.63 0.33 -11.68
C ARG A 99 21.94 -0.62 -12.63
N PHE A 100 21.07 -0.10 -13.47
CA PHE A 100 20.22 -0.85 -14.41
C PHE A 100 20.67 -0.69 -15.86
N MET A 101 21.53 0.29 -16.16
CA MET A 101 22.01 0.59 -17.51
C MET A 101 22.69 -0.61 -18.15
N GLY A 102 22.26 -0.97 -19.35
CA GLY A 102 22.78 -2.11 -20.10
C GLY A 102 22.35 -3.49 -19.60
N LYS A 103 21.51 -3.56 -18.54
CA LYS A 103 21.04 -4.83 -17.98
C LYS A 103 19.57 -5.09 -18.27
N VAL A 104 18.73 -4.08 -18.11
CA VAL A 104 17.27 -4.18 -18.31
C VAL A 104 16.74 -2.93 -19.01
N LYS A 105 15.61 -3.10 -19.73
CA LYS A 105 14.85 -1.98 -20.28
C LYS A 105 14.00 -1.40 -19.15
N LEU A 106 14.31 -0.19 -18.74
CA LEU A 106 13.64 0.51 -17.63
C LEU A 106 13.30 1.94 -18.07
N GLU A 107 12.08 2.37 -17.81
CA GLU A 107 11.64 3.74 -18.12
C GLU A 107 12.20 4.74 -17.09
N ARG A 108 12.03 4.46 -15.79
CA ARG A 108 12.50 5.32 -14.70
C ARG A 108 12.95 4.51 -13.49
N SER A 109 13.98 5.02 -12.82
CA SER A 109 14.37 4.54 -11.49
C SER A 109 14.24 5.67 -10.46
N LEU A 110 13.36 5.49 -9.49
CA LEU A 110 13.05 6.47 -8.46
C LEU A 110 13.40 5.91 -7.08
N ALA A 111 13.89 6.79 -6.21
CA ALA A 111 14.07 6.45 -4.79
C ALA A 111 13.53 7.60 -3.93
N PHE A 112 12.89 7.27 -2.80
CA PHE A 112 12.36 8.29 -1.91
C PHE A 112 13.44 8.85 -0.97
N LEU A 113 14.13 7.98 -0.23
CA LEU A 113 15.06 8.36 0.81
C LEU A 113 16.47 7.81 0.55
N LYS A 114 17.50 8.55 0.96
CA LYS A 114 18.89 8.05 1.01
C LYS A 114 19.06 7.17 2.25
N PHE A 115 19.52 5.94 2.04
CA PHE A 115 19.82 5.03 3.14
C PHE A 115 21.20 5.36 3.73
N VAL A 116 21.22 5.78 4.99
CA VAL A 116 22.44 6.04 5.76
C VAL A 116 22.49 5.08 6.94
N LYS A 117 23.60 4.36 7.09
CA LYS A 117 23.83 3.44 8.21
C LYS A 117 23.79 4.22 9.54
N GLY A 118 23.07 3.71 10.55
CA GLY A 118 22.85 4.40 11.84
C GLY A 118 21.81 5.52 11.81
N GLY A 119 21.33 5.93 10.62
CA GLY A 119 20.39 7.03 10.45
C GLY A 119 18.93 6.70 10.73
N LYS A 120 18.08 7.72 10.66
CA LYS A 120 16.62 7.61 10.87
C LYS A 120 15.97 6.65 9.88
N VAL A 121 16.39 6.68 8.60
CA VAL A 121 15.87 5.80 7.55
C VAL A 121 16.12 4.33 7.90
N GLN A 122 17.30 3.99 8.42
CA GLN A 122 17.57 2.62 8.85
C GLN A 122 16.62 2.17 9.97
N ARG A 123 16.34 3.03 10.95
CA ARG A 123 15.38 2.72 12.04
C ARG A 123 13.97 2.52 11.50
N ILE A 124 13.50 3.42 10.64
CA ILE A 124 12.19 3.33 9.99
C ILE A 124 12.06 2.01 9.20
N MET A 125 13.09 1.65 8.40
CA MET A 125 13.10 0.40 7.66
C MET A 125 13.18 -0.83 8.60
N HIS A 126 13.80 -0.70 9.76
CA HIS A 126 13.84 -1.75 10.78
C HIS A 126 12.46 -1.97 11.43
N GLU A 127 11.75 -0.88 11.80
CA GLU A 127 10.36 -0.96 12.28
C GLU A 127 9.47 -1.68 11.25
N LEU A 128 9.56 -1.26 9.97
CA LEU A 128 8.83 -1.86 8.86
C LEU A 128 9.19 -3.33 8.65
N LYS A 129 10.44 -3.75 8.85
CA LYS A 129 10.89 -5.13 8.53
C LYS A 129 10.75 -6.12 9.69
N TYR A 130 10.83 -5.66 10.94
CA TYR A 130 11.05 -6.57 12.08
C TYR A 130 10.12 -6.32 13.26
N LYS A 131 9.39 -5.19 13.29
CA LYS A 131 8.49 -4.85 14.40
C LYS A 131 7.00 -5.04 14.08
N GLY A 132 6.68 -5.56 12.90
CA GLY A 132 5.29 -5.75 12.48
C GLY A 132 4.54 -4.44 12.20
N ASN A 133 5.26 -3.31 12.11
CA ASN A 133 4.64 -1.99 11.94
C ASN A 133 4.32 -1.71 10.46
N VAL A 134 3.24 -2.33 9.98
CA VAL A 134 2.74 -2.20 8.60
C VAL A 134 2.38 -0.76 8.27
N GLU A 135 1.84 -0.02 9.25
CA GLU A 135 1.37 1.36 9.08
C GLU A 135 2.51 2.32 8.71
N VAL A 136 3.74 2.06 9.15
CA VAL A 136 4.92 2.83 8.71
C VAL A 136 5.07 2.80 7.18
N GLY A 137 4.84 1.64 6.57
CA GLY A 137 4.89 1.50 5.12
C GLY A 137 3.80 2.32 4.42
N GLU A 138 2.57 2.27 4.92
CA GLU A 138 1.47 3.06 4.37
C GLU A 138 1.74 4.57 4.50
N VAL A 139 2.25 5.03 5.65
CA VAL A 139 2.62 6.44 5.86
C VAL A 139 3.73 6.88 4.89
N LEU A 140 4.78 6.08 4.71
CA LEU A 140 5.83 6.38 3.74
C LEU A 140 5.27 6.41 2.31
N GLY A 141 4.42 5.43 1.96
CA GLY A 141 3.74 5.37 0.67
C GLY A 141 2.94 6.63 0.38
N LYS A 142 2.15 7.10 1.35
CA LYS A 142 1.39 8.35 1.24
C LYS A 142 2.30 9.57 1.12
N MET A 143 3.37 9.65 1.89
CA MET A 143 4.32 10.76 1.81
C MET A 143 4.93 10.87 0.41
N TYR A 144 5.48 9.78 -0.11
CA TYR A 144 6.07 9.81 -1.44
C TYR A 144 5.02 9.94 -2.55
N GLY A 145 3.86 9.33 -2.37
CA GLY A 145 2.72 9.48 -3.27
C GLY A 145 2.30 10.93 -3.44
N SER A 146 2.31 11.73 -2.36
CA SER A 146 1.98 13.16 -2.42
C SER A 146 2.99 13.94 -3.26
N GLU A 147 4.30 13.71 -3.07
CA GLU A 147 5.35 14.36 -3.87
C GLU A 147 5.25 13.97 -5.36
N LEU A 148 5.01 12.68 -5.63
CA LEU A 148 4.84 12.18 -6.99
C LEU A 148 3.59 12.77 -7.67
N LYS A 149 2.48 12.86 -6.93
CA LYS A 149 1.22 13.45 -7.44
C LYS A 149 1.40 14.92 -7.82
N GLU A 150 2.06 15.71 -6.99
CA GLU A 150 2.38 17.11 -7.27
C GLU A 150 3.22 17.29 -8.56
N LYS A 151 4.00 16.28 -8.91
CA LYS A 151 4.82 16.25 -10.14
C LYS A 151 4.16 15.53 -11.32
N GLY A 152 2.86 15.23 -11.24
CA GLY A 152 2.09 14.64 -12.34
C GLY A 152 2.40 13.17 -12.62
N PHE A 153 2.84 12.40 -11.61
CA PHE A 153 3.10 10.98 -11.79
C PHE A 153 1.84 10.10 -11.78
N SER A 154 0.69 10.64 -11.40
CA SER A 154 -0.59 9.90 -11.46
C SER A 154 -0.91 9.39 -12.86
N ASP A 155 -0.50 10.12 -13.90
CA ASP A 155 -0.74 9.77 -15.29
C ASP A 155 0.44 9.03 -15.95
N LYS A 156 1.48 8.67 -15.18
CA LYS A 156 2.67 7.98 -15.69
C LYS A 156 2.63 6.48 -15.50
N PHE A 157 1.78 5.99 -14.61
CA PHE A 157 1.67 4.58 -14.26
C PHE A 157 0.21 4.12 -14.31
N ASP A 158 -0.02 2.89 -14.74
CA ASP A 158 -1.34 2.28 -14.81
C ASP A 158 -1.53 1.21 -13.73
N LEU A 159 -0.42 0.71 -13.16
CA LEU A 159 -0.46 -0.37 -12.18
C LEU A 159 0.77 -0.35 -11.28
N ILE A 160 0.56 -0.53 -9.99
CA ILE A 160 1.61 -0.66 -8.98
C ILE A 160 1.77 -2.13 -8.59
N LEU A 161 2.98 -2.68 -8.72
CA LEU A 161 3.30 -4.04 -8.31
C LEU A 161 4.36 -4.02 -7.20
N PRO A 162 4.04 -4.46 -5.98
CA PRO A 162 5.03 -4.65 -4.93
C PRO A 162 5.95 -5.83 -5.26
N VAL A 163 7.23 -5.71 -4.97
CA VAL A 163 8.19 -6.81 -5.06
C VAL A 163 7.79 -7.92 -4.08
N PRO A 164 7.61 -9.17 -4.57
CA PRO A 164 7.22 -10.27 -3.69
C PRO A 164 8.37 -10.66 -2.75
N ILE A 165 8.05 -10.77 -1.48
CA ILE A 165 8.97 -11.25 -0.45
C ILE A 165 9.22 -12.76 -0.58
N HIS A 166 10.40 -13.21 -0.16
CA HIS A 166 10.70 -14.65 -0.07
C HIS A 166 9.75 -15.35 0.91
N PRO A 167 9.18 -16.54 0.59
CA PRO A 167 8.22 -17.25 1.45
C PRO A 167 8.68 -17.42 2.90
N ASN A 168 9.95 -17.79 3.13
CA ASN A 168 10.50 -17.93 4.48
C ASN A 168 10.50 -16.60 5.26
N ARG A 169 10.73 -15.48 4.56
CA ARG A 169 10.66 -14.16 5.20
C ARG A 169 9.21 -13.76 5.47
N LEU A 170 8.29 -14.15 4.61
CA LEU A 170 6.85 -13.91 4.82
C LEU A 170 6.37 -14.65 6.08
N ILE A 171 6.79 -15.90 6.29
CA ILE A 171 6.48 -16.67 7.51
C ILE A 171 7.02 -15.96 8.77
N ILE A 172 8.26 -15.46 8.73
CA ILE A 172 8.89 -14.78 9.86
C ILE A 172 8.27 -13.42 10.15
N ARG A 173 7.94 -12.66 9.11
CA ARG A 173 7.47 -11.26 9.22
C ARG A 173 5.95 -11.14 9.31
N GLY A 174 5.20 -12.13 8.80
CA GLY A 174 3.75 -12.13 8.72
C GLY A 174 3.18 -11.31 7.56
N TYR A 175 3.99 -10.51 6.87
CA TYR A 175 3.56 -9.65 5.77
C TYR A 175 4.71 -9.29 4.82
N ASN A 176 4.35 -8.76 3.64
CA ASN A 176 5.28 -8.19 2.68
C ASN A 176 5.34 -6.65 2.86
N GLN A 177 6.51 -6.12 3.13
CA GLN A 177 6.73 -4.68 3.37
C GLN A 177 6.35 -3.85 2.14
N SER A 178 6.68 -4.35 0.95
CA SER A 178 6.41 -3.67 -0.30
C SER A 178 4.92 -3.51 -0.57
N ASP A 179 4.05 -4.40 -0.01
CA ASP A 179 2.60 -4.29 -0.11
C ASP A 179 2.08 -3.03 0.61
N SER A 180 2.57 -2.76 1.84
CA SER A 180 2.15 -1.59 2.60
C SER A 180 2.59 -0.28 1.96
N LEU A 181 3.80 -0.26 1.38
CA LEU A 181 4.32 0.88 0.62
C LEU A 181 3.48 1.12 -0.65
N ALA A 182 3.17 0.06 -1.40
CA ALA A 182 2.35 0.11 -2.60
C ALA A 182 0.93 0.59 -2.30
N LYS A 183 0.33 0.12 -1.19
CA LYS A 183 -1.00 0.55 -0.73
C LYS A 183 -1.04 2.05 -0.45
N GLY A 184 -0.05 2.59 0.29
CA GLY A 184 0.04 4.02 0.57
C GLY A 184 0.22 4.87 -0.69
N LEU A 185 1.04 4.42 -1.65
CA LEU A 185 1.20 5.07 -2.96
C LEU A 185 -0.11 5.06 -3.75
N SER A 186 -0.77 3.89 -3.84
CA SER A 186 -2.04 3.68 -4.55
C SER A 186 -3.12 4.64 -4.06
N GLU A 187 -3.26 4.79 -2.74
CA GLU A 187 -4.27 5.66 -2.13
C GLU A 187 -4.13 7.12 -2.57
N ILE A 188 -2.90 7.61 -2.69
CA ILE A 188 -2.63 9.02 -3.04
C ILE A 188 -2.63 9.25 -4.55
N LEU A 189 -2.03 8.33 -5.32
CA LEU A 189 -1.94 8.47 -6.78
C LEU A 189 -3.24 8.11 -7.49
N GLY A 190 -4.13 7.34 -6.85
CA GLY A 190 -5.36 6.82 -7.46
C GLY A 190 -5.09 5.68 -8.46
N ILE A 191 -3.96 4.99 -8.34
CA ILE A 191 -3.53 3.91 -9.23
C ILE A 191 -3.76 2.56 -8.53
N GLU A 192 -4.33 1.59 -9.25
CA GLU A 192 -4.51 0.23 -8.73
C GLU A 192 -3.17 -0.39 -8.33
N TRP A 193 -3.13 -1.11 -7.20
CA TRP A 193 -2.01 -1.95 -6.82
C TRP A 193 -2.42 -3.41 -6.70
N ARG A 194 -1.52 -4.33 -7.08
CA ARG A 194 -1.78 -5.76 -7.07
C ARG A 194 -0.54 -6.56 -6.67
N ASN A 195 -0.70 -7.51 -5.75
CA ASN A 195 0.37 -8.41 -5.29
C ASN A 195 0.21 -9.86 -5.77
N ASP A 196 -0.77 -10.10 -6.65
CA ASP A 196 -1.05 -11.43 -7.20
C ASP A 196 -0.49 -11.64 -8.61
N ILE A 197 0.12 -10.63 -9.22
CA ILE A 197 0.65 -10.66 -10.59
C ILE A 197 2.12 -11.07 -10.63
N LEU A 198 2.98 -10.32 -9.93
CA LEU A 198 4.40 -10.64 -9.83
C LEU A 198 4.62 -11.63 -8.70
N LYS A 199 5.24 -12.76 -8.99
CA LYS A 199 5.47 -13.86 -8.03
C LYS A 199 6.95 -14.16 -7.90
N ARG A 200 7.32 -14.69 -6.74
CA ARG A 200 8.66 -15.20 -6.48
C ARG A 200 8.64 -16.71 -6.41
N GLY A 201 9.45 -17.36 -7.22
CA GLY A 201 9.69 -18.80 -7.19
C GLY A 201 10.45 -19.21 -5.94
N ILE A 202 10.37 -20.49 -5.59
CA ILE A 202 11.14 -21.09 -4.50
C ILE A 202 12.42 -21.68 -5.12
N GLU A 203 13.58 -21.23 -4.69
CA GLU A 203 14.85 -21.89 -5.06
C GLU A 203 14.87 -23.31 -4.51
N THR A 204 14.93 -24.30 -5.40
CA THR A 204 15.17 -25.69 -4.99
C THR A 204 16.67 -25.89 -4.70
N LYS A 205 16.99 -26.72 -3.70
CA LYS A 205 18.38 -27.00 -3.26
C LYS A 205 19.35 -27.46 -4.38
N THR A 206 18.83 -27.88 -5.53
CA THR A 206 19.61 -28.31 -6.72
C THR A 206 20.27 -27.12 -7.45
N GLN A 207 19.94 -25.88 -7.14
CA GLN A 207 20.46 -24.68 -7.81
C GLN A 207 21.72 -24.08 -7.16
N ILE A 208 22.16 -24.62 -6.01
CA ILE A 208 23.24 -24.04 -5.19
C ILE A 208 24.64 -24.26 -5.77
N SER A 209 24.84 -25.16 -6.74
CA SER A 209 26.16 -25.59 -7.26
C SER A 209 26.55 -25.01 -8.62
N LYS A 210 25.94 -23.94 -9.09
CA LYS A 210 26.06 -23.42 -10.46
C LYS A 210 27.04 -22.26 -10.63
N THR A 211 27.63 -22.14 -11.82
CA THR A 211 28.61 -21.12 -12.25
C THR A 211 28.01 -19.70 -12.27
N ARG A 212 28.85 -18.65 -12.40
CA ARG A 212 28.42 -17.24 -12.43
C ARG A 212 27.44 -16.93 -13.57
N LEU A 213 27.60 -17.58 -14.72
CA LEU A 213 26.73 -17.45 -15.90
C LEU A 213 25.36 -18.10 -15.64
N GLU A 214 25.36 -19.31 -15.09
CA GLU A 214 24.14 -20.03 -14.69
C GLU A 214 23.40 -19.37 -13.53
N ARG A 215 24.10 -18.59 -12.66
CA ARG A 215 23.43 -17.74 -11.66
C ARG A 215 22.70 -16.56 -12.30
N TYR A 216 23.21 -16.01 -13.41
CA TYR A 216 22.55 -14.93 -14.14
C TYR A 216 21.29 -15.44 -14.87
N GLU A 217 21.36 -16.61 -15.48
CA GLU A 217 20.19 -17.28 -16.09
C GLU A 217 19.17 -17.73 -15.02
N ASN A 218 19.62 -18.21 -13.88
CA ASN A 218 18.74 -18.61 -12.75
C ASN A 218 18.11 -17.41 -12.01
N MET A 219 18.67 -16.21 -12.08
CA MET A 219 18.03 -15.02 -11.53
C MET A 219 16.78 -14.62 -12.32
N LYS A 220 16.68 -14.99 -13.62
CA LYS A 220 15.47 -14.82 -14.42
C LYS A 220 14.33 -15.72 -13.92
N ASP A 221 14.65 -16.90 -13.38
CA ASP A 221 13.66 -17.86 -12.90
C ASP A 221 13.16 -17.60 -11.48
N VAL A 222 13.80 -16.66 -10.75
CA VAL A 222 13.40 -16.32 -9.35
C VAL A 222 12.10 -15.54 -9.29
N PHE A 223 11.83 -14.69 -10.30
CA PHE A 223 10.58 -13.93 -10.40
C PHE A 223 9.90 -14.23 -11.71
N PHE A 224 8.58 -14.36 -11.67
CA PHE A 224 7.76 -14.61 -12.85
C PHE A 224 6.42 -13.86 -12.73
N VAL A 225 5.79 -13.64 -13.89
CA VAL A 225 4.47 -13.02 -13.96
C VAL A 225 3.42 -14.14 -14.00
N ASP A 226 2.58 -14.17 -12.97
CA ASP A 226 1.36 -14.96 -12.96
C ASP A 226 0.23 -14.11 -13.58
N LYS A 227 -0.58 -14.68 -14.47
CA LYS A 227 -1.67 -13.96 -15.15
C LYS A 227 -1.20 -12.79 -16.04
N PRO A 228 -0.36 -13.01 -17.06
CA PRO A 228 0.16 -11.95 -17.91
C PRO A 228 -0.90 -11.25 -18.79
N LYS A 229 -2.11 -11.83 -18.88
CA LYS A 229 -3.19 -11.32 -19.73
C LYS A 229 -3.61 -9.90 -19.33
N GLY A 230 -3.61 -8.99 -20.30
CA GLY A 230 -4.01 -7.59 -20.10
C GLY A 230 -2.91 -6.68 -19.55
N LEU A 231 -1.63 -7.13 -19.57
CA LEU A 231 -0.50 -6.32 -19.14
C LEU A 231 0.26 -5.64 -20.28
N SER A 232 0.09 -6.07 -21.54
CA SER A 232 0.86 -5.64 -22.71
C SER A 232 0.82 -4.12 -22.96
N GLU A 233 -0.26 -3.46 -22.58
CA GLU A 233 -0.46 -2.02 -22.75
C GLU A 233 -0.35 -1.25 -21.42
N LYS A 234 0.27 -1.84 -20.39
CA LYS A 234 0.37 -1.24 -19.07
C LYS A 234 1.76 -0.66 -18.80
N ARG A 235 1.76 0.56 -18.29
CA ARG A 235 2.94 1.21 -17.72
C ARG A 235 3.01 0.83 -16.25
N ILE A 236 3.91 -0.07 -15.92
CA ILE A 236 3.98 -0.70 -14.60
C ILE A 236 5.04 -0.01 -13.74
N VAL A 237 4.73 0.25 -12.49
CA VAL A 237 5.72 0.63 -11.50
C VAL A 237 5.89 -0.46 -10.45
N ILE A 238 7.13 -0.95 -10.30
CA ILE A 238 7.52 -1.92 -9.26
C ILE A 238 7.94 -1.16 -8.01
N VAL A 239 7.45 -1.62 -6.84
CA VAL A 239 7.74 -0.98 -5.54
C VAL A 239 8.52 -1.92 -4.65
N ASP A 240 9.66 -1.45 -4.11
CA ASP A 240 10.46 -2.18 -3.12
C ASP A 240 10.84 -1.29 -1.93
N ASP A 241 11.13 -1.91 -0.81
CA ASP A 241 11.52 -1.20 0.41
C ASP A 241 12.94 -0.62 0.33
N THR A 242 13.90 -1.36 -0.21
CA THR A 242 15.32 -0.95 -0.18
C THR A 242 16.07 -1.35 -1.44
N LEU A 243 16.61 -0.38 -2.15
CA LEU A 243 17.52 -0.56 -3.28
C LEU A 243 18.98 -0.57 -2.78
N THR A 244 19.63 -1.71 -2.86
CA THR A 244 21.06 -1.88 -2.60
C THR A 244 21.82 -2.11 -3.91
N THR A 245 22.01 -3.33 -4.33
CA THR A 245 22.65 -3.68 -5.62
C THR A 245 21.71 -3.55 -6.81
N GLY A 246 20.40 -3.65 -6.59
CA GLY A 246 19.38 -3.64 -7.64
C GLY A 246 19.03 -5.02 -8.21
N ALA A 247 19.73 -6.08 -7.83
CA ALA A 247 19.54 -7.41 -8.43
C ALA A 247 18.10 -7.94 -8.33
N THR A 248 17.42 -7.73 -7.20
CA THR A 248 16.01 -8.12 -7.04
C THR A 248 15.10 -7.38 -8.02
N LEU A 249 15.24 -6.06 -8.10
CA LEU A 249 14.46 -5.24 -9.01
C LEU A 249 14.78 -5.55 -10.48
N GLU A 250 16.06 -5.78 -10.81
CA GLU A 250 16.51 -6.22 -12.13
C GLU A 250 15.77 -7.49 -12.57
N SER A 251 15.71 -8.52 -11.71
CA SER A 251 14.98 -9.76 -12.00
C SER A 251 13.48 -9.55 -12.17
N CYS A 252 12.87 -8.68 -11.37
CA CYS A 252 11.45 -8.32 -11.50
C CYS A 252 11.17 -7.60 -12.83
N VAL A 253 12.04 -6.66 -13.24
CA VAL A 253 11.93 -5.93 -14.50
C VAL A 253 12.06 -6.89 -15.69
N LEU A 254 13.02 -7.82 -15.65
CA LEU A 254 13.16 -8.85 -16.70
C LEU A 254 11.88 -9.67 -16.86
N ALA A 255 11.32 -10.16 -15.77
CA ALA A 255 10.08 -10.95 -15.81
C ALA A 255 8.89 -10.18 -16.43
N LEU A 256 8.80 -8.87 -16.20
CA LEU A 256 7.76 -8.02 -16.79
C LEU A 256 8.04 -7.69 -18.26
N ASN A 257 9.30 -7.43 -18.62
CA ASN A 257 9.68 -7.19 -20.02
C ASN A 257 9.45 -8.44 -20.88
N ASP A 258 9.67 -9.64 -20.33
CA ASP A 258 9.47 -10.92 -21.05
C ASP A 258 7.98 -11.16 -21.39
N VAL A 259 7.03 -10.61 -20.65
CA VAL A 259 5.59 -10.67 -20.97
C VAL A 259 5.10 -9.49 -21.82
N GLY A 260 5.99 -8.58 -22.20
CA GLY A 260 5.72 -7.54 -23.17
C GLY A 260 4.87 -6.38 -22.65
N VAL A 261 5.07 -5.91 -21.41
CA VAL A 261 4.42 -4.70 -20.90
C VAL A 261 4.88 -3.45 -21.65
N GLU A 262 4.11 -2.37 -21.67
CA GLU A 262 4.46 -1.12 -22.38
C GLU A 262 5.76 -0.53 -21.82
N SER A 263 5.81 -0.32 -20.52
CA SER A 263 7.03 0.15 -19.85
C SER A 263 7.07 -0.31 -18.39
N VAL A 264 8.30 -0.36 -17.83
CA VAL A 264 8.53 -0.66 -16.41
C VAL A 264 9.30 0.48 -15.78
N SER A 265 8.81 0.96 -14.65
CA SER A 265 9.50 1.88 -13.75
C SER A 265 9.70 1.22 -12.38
N ILE A 266 10.62 1.73 -11.60
CA ILE A 266 10.83 1.26 -10.22
C ILE A 266 10.74 2.41 -9.23
N ILE A 267 10.24 2.12 -8.04
CA ILE A 267 10.26 2.97 -6.85
C ILE A 267 10.88 2.18 -5.70
N ALA A 268 12.02 2.66 -5.18
CA ALA A 268 12.58 2.17 -3.93
C ALA A 268 12.36 3.20 -2.81
N PHE A 269 11.88 2.76 -1.65
CA PHE A 269 11.65 3.70 -0.55
C PHE A 269 12.93 4.12 0.17
N ALA A 270 13.97 3.31 0.13
CA ALA A 270 15.31 3.68 0.56
C ALA A 270 16.36 3.19 -0.43
N ALA A 271 17.35 4.02 -0.77
CA ALA A 271 18.45 3.63 -1.65
C ALA A 271 19.81 3.92 -1.00
N THR A 272 20.75 2.99 -1.12
CA THR A 272 22.18 3.23 -0.82
C THR A 272 22.83 3.99 -1.99
N TYR A 273 23.81 4.83 -1.69
CA TYR A 273 24.52 5.64 -2.69
C TYR A 273 26.02 5.40 -2.66
#